data_839912be507d060b76c1e15c5ec33a4e
#
_entry.id   839912be507d060b76c1e15c5ec33a4e
#
_cell.length_a   1.000
_cell.length_b   1.000
_cell.length_c   1.000
_cell.angle_alpha   90.00
_cell.angle_beta   90.00
_cell.angle_gamma   90.00
#
_symmetry.space_group_name_H-M   'P 1'
#
loop_
_entity.id
_entity.type
_entity.pdbx_description
1 polymer ?
#
loop_
_entity_poly.entity_id
_entity_poly.type
_entity_poly.pdbx_seq_one_letter_code
_entity_poly.pdbx_strand_id
1 'polypeptide(L)' 'MDDDEKGKEFLKLIDDQNTVQWNIVAKLSSLVKVEWKSTELKNELEILVKDHYKITKDLNNLDDNNSIL' A
#
# COMPACT_ATOMS: atom_id res chain seq x y z
N MET A 1 -1.31 -24.96 9.58
CA MET A 1 -0.67 -24.46 10.74
C MET A 1 -0.66 -22.99 10.72
N ASP A 2 -0.77 -22.43 11.90
CA ASP A 2 -0.91 -20.99 12.02
C ASP A 2 0.27 -20.21 11.46
N ASP A 3 1.48 -20.76 11.61
CA ASP A 3 2.67 -20.06 11.13
C ASP A 3 2.70 -19.96 9.62
N ASP A 4 2.25 -21.01 8.94
CA ASP A 4 2.21 -21.00 7.48
C ASP A 4 1.16 -20.03 6.97
N GLU A 5 0.02 -19.96 7.65
CA GLU A 5 -1.03 -19.04 7.27
C GLU A 5 -0.62 -17.59 7.49
N LYS A 6 0.06 -17.31 8.60
CA LYS A 6 0.56 -15.97 8.86
C LYS A 6 1.62 -15.58 7.83
N GLY A 7 2.49 -16.53 7.46
CA GLY A 7 3.49 -16.29 6.46
C GLY A 7 2.88 -15.94 5.12
N LYS A 8 1.84 -16.68 4.71
CA LYS A 8 1.15 -16.42 3.45
C LYS A 8 0.44 -15.07 3.49
N GLU A 9 -0.20 -14.75 4.60
CA GLU A 9 -0.87 -13.48 4.76
C GLU A 9 0.12 -12.33 4.70
N PHE A 10 1.26 -12.48 5.37
CA PHE A 10 2.30 -11.47 5.36
C PHE A 10 2.81 -11.23 3.93
N LEU A 11 3.09 -12.32 3.19
CA LEU A 11 3.58 -12.19 1.82
C LEU A 11 2.54 -11.57 0.90
N LYS A 12 1.28 -11.89 1.11
CA LYS A 12 0.20 -11.29 0.32
C LYS A 12 0.13 -9.79 0.58
N LEU A 13 0.23 -9.38 1.84
CA LEU A 13 0.20 -7.96 2.18
C LEU A 13 1.39 -7.22 1.61
N ILE A 14 2.57 -7.82 1.63
CA ILE A 14 3.77 -7.22 1.02
C ILE A 14 3.56 -7.06 -0.48
N ASP A 15 3.00 -8.07 -1.14
CA ASP A 15 2.74 -8.01 -2.57
C ASP A 15 1.71 -6.92 -2.90
N ASP A 16 0.63 -6.87 -2.12
CA ASP A 16 -0.39 -5.83 -2.28
C ASP A 16 0.21 -4.44 -2.05
N GLN A 17 1.07 -4.30 -1.04
CA GLN A 17 1.72 -3.04 -0.76
C GLN A 17 2.60 -2.60 -1.94
N ASN A 18 3.37 -3.53 -2.49
CA ASN A 18 4.21 -3.22 -3.65
C ASN A 18 3.38 -2.78 -4.85
N THR A 19 2.27 -3.48 -5.11
CA THR A 19 1.38 -3.13 -6.21
C THR A 19 0.82 -1.72 -6.03
N VAL A 20 0.35 -1.40 -4.84
CA VAL A 20 -0.19 -0.08 -4.54
C VAL A 20 0.89 0.98 -4.67
N GLN A 21 2.10 0.71 -4.18
CA GLN A 21 3.21 1.65 -4.29
C GLN A 21 3.53 1.99 -5.74
N TRP A 22 3.57 0.98 -6.62
CA TRP A 22 3.81 1.22 -8.03
C TRP A 22 2.70 2.05 -8.65
N ASN A 23 1.46 1.78 -8.26
CA ASN A 23 0.32 2.56 -8.75
C ASN A 23 0.39 4.01 -8.26
N ILE A 24 0.85 4.22 -7.04
CA ILE A 24 1.06 5.57 -6.51
C ILE A 24 2.11 6.31 -7.33
N VAL A 25 3.24 5.66 -7.62
CA VAL A 25 4.30 6.27 -8.42
C VAL A 25 3.78 6.62 -9.82
N ALA A 26 3.03 5.71 -10.44
CA ALA A 26 2.45 5.95 -11.76
C ALA A 26 1.50 7.14 -11.74
N LYS A 27 0.68 7.24 -10.69
CA LYS A 27 -0.27 8.34 -10.56
C LYS A 27 0.45 9.67 -10.33
N LEU A 28 1.50 9.66 -9.51
CA LEU A 28 2.32 10.83 -9.28
C LEU A 28 2.97 11.31 -10.58
N SER A 29 3.48 10.38 -11.38
CA SER A 29 4.09 10.71 -12.66
C SER A 29 3.07 11.37 -13.60
N SER A 30 1.84 10.85 -13.62
CA SER A 30 0.77 11.44 -14.43
C SER A 30 0.42 12.83 -13.95
N LEU A 31 0.38 13.04 -12.63
CA LEU A 31 0.08 14.36 -12.06
C LEU A 31 1.17 15.37 -12.40
N VAL A 32 2.42 14.95 -12.36
CA VAL A 32 3.52 15.84 -12.75
C VAL A 32 3.35 16.28 -14.20
N LYS A 33 2.96 15.36 -15.07
CA LYS A 33 2.78 15.69 -16.48
C LYS A 33 1.70 16.73 -16.71
N VAL A 34 0.65 16.73 -15.89
CA VAL A 34 -0.44 17.70 -16.03
C VAL A 34 -0.31 18.84 -15.03
N GLU A 35 0.88 19.00 -14.45
CA GLU A 35 1.19 20.07 -13.50
C GLU A 35 0.23 20.13 -12.31
N TRP A 36 -0.18 18.96 -11.85
CA TRP A 36 -1.08 18.81 -10.68
C TRP A 36 -2.44 19.46 -10.88
N LYS A 37 -2.86 19.62 -12.13
CA LYS A 37 -4.13 20.29 -12.41
C LYS A 37 -5.32 19.35 -12.51
N SER A 38 -5.11 18.03 -12.52
CA SER A 38 -6.20 17.09 -12.65
C SER A 38 -6.78 16.72 -11.29
N THR A 39 -7.98 17.15 -11.02
CA THR A 39 -8.70 16.80 -9.78
C THR A 39 -8.97 15.30 -9.73
N GLU A 40 -9.31 14.72 -10.87
CA GLU A 40 -9.56 13.28 -10.94
C GLU A 40 -8.33 12.47 -10.53
N LEU A 41 -7.17 12.82 -11.05
CA LEU A 41 -5.94 12.14 -10.71
C LEU A 41 -5.59 12.32 -9.22
N LYS A 42 -5.84 13.50 -8.67
CA LYS A 42 -5.61 13.75 -7.25
C LYS A 42 -6.51 12.86 -6.38
N ASN A 43 -7.77 12.71 -6.77
CA ASN A 43 -8.69 11.86 -6.03
C ASN A 43 -8.28 10.39 -6.10
N GLU A 44 -7.83 9.94 -7.26
CA GLU A 44 -7.35 8.57 -7.42
C GLU A 44 -6.10 8.34 -6.59
N LEU A 45 -5.20 9.31 -6.55
CA LEU A 45 -4.00 9.21 -5.72
C LEU A 45 -4.37 9.11 -4.24
N GLU A 46 -5.33 9.91 -3.80
CA GLU A 46 -5.77 9.88 -2.40
C GLU A 46 -6.27 8.49 -2.01
N ILE A 47 -7.05 7.87 -2.89
CA ILE A 47 -7.55 6.51 -2.64
C ILE A 47 -6.38 5.53 -2.51
N LEU A 48 -5.41 5.62 -3.41
CA LEU A 48 -4.25 4.74 -3.38
C LEU A 48 -3.42 4.93 -2.11
N VAL A 49 -3.26 6.16 -1.68
CA VAL A 49 -2.51 6.45 -0.45
C VAL A 49 -3.23 5.89 0.77
N LYS A 50 -4.56 6.01 0.81
CA LYS A 50 -5.35 5.44 1.89
C LYS A 50 -5.24 3.92 1.91
N ASP A 51 -5.27 3.28 0.75
CA ASP A 51 -5.10 1.84 0.64
C ASP A 51 -3.72 1.41 1.14
N HIS A 52 -2.69 2.15 0.75
CA HIS A 52 -1.33 1.88 1.19
C HIS A 52 -1.21 1.99 2.71
N TYR A 53 -1.82 3.01 3.27
CA TYR A 53 -1.82 3.20 4.72
C TYR A 53 -2.48 2.02 5.44
N LYS A 54 -3.60 1.56 4.91
CA LYS A 54 -4.32 0.43 5.50
C LYS A 54 -3.47 -0.84 5.46
N ILE A 55 -2.84 -1.10 4.32
CA ILE A 55 -1.99 -2.28 4.16
C ILE A 55 -0.80 -2.20 5.13
N THR A 56 -0.19 -1.03 5.24
CA THR A 56 0.93 -0.82 6.16
C THR A 56 0.50 -1.06 7.60
N LYS A 57 -0.68 -0.59 7.96
CA LYS A 57 -1.20 -0.80 9.30
C LYS A 57 -1.43 -2.30 9.58
N ASP A 58 -1.97 -3.01 8.59
CA ASP A 58 -2.18 -4.45 8.74
C ASP A 58 -0.86 -5.20 8.88
N LEU A 59 0.16 -4.80 8.12
CA LEU A 59 1.50 -5.37 8.25
C LEU A 59 2.09 -5.12 9.63
N ASN A 60 1.94 -3.92 10.14
CA ASN A 60 2.43 -3.58 11.48
C ASN A 60 1.73 -4.40 12.55
N ASN A 61 0.45 -4.66 12.38
CA ASN A 61 -0.29 -5.48 13.33
C ASN A 61 0.22 -6.91 13.34
N LEU A 62 0.60 -7.44 12.18
CA LEU A 62 1.18 -8.77 12.12
C LEU A 62 2.55 -8.80 12.79
N ASP A 63 3.36 -7.78 12.56
CA ASP A 63 4.67 -7.69 13.18
C ASP A 63 4.56 -7.56 14.69
N ASP A 64 3.59 -6.81 15.18
CA ASP A 64 3.40 -6.65 16.63
C ASP A 64 3.08 -7.97 17.30
N ASN A 65 2.37 -8.84 16.60
CA ASN A 65 2.06 -10.14 17.14
C ASN A 65 3.28 -11.04 17.24
N ASN A 66 4.27 -10.78 16.42
CA ASN A 66 5.48 -11.53 16.45
C ASN A 66 6.63 -10.76 17.01
N SER A 67 6.45 -9.70 17.57
CA SER A 67 7.30 -8.75 17.79
C SER A 67 8.41 -8.74 18.48
N ILE A 68 9.23 -8.45 17.94
CA ILE A 68 10.33 -8.18 18.25
C ILE A 68 10.69 -6.81 18.38
N LEU A 69 9.95 -6.06 18.08
CA LEU A 69 10.30 -4.70 18.23
C LEU A 69 9.79 -4.16 19.57
#